data_9480ad3233c97989fec3ea22b0090b33
#
_entry.id   9480ad3233c97989fec3ea22b0090b33
#
_cell.length_a   1.000
_cell.length_b   1.000
_cell.length_c   1.000
_cell.angle_alpha   90.00
_cell.angle_beta   90.00
_cell.angle_gamma   90.00
#
_symmetry.space_group_name_H-M   'P 1'
#
loop_
_entity.id
_entity.type
_entity.pdbx_description
1 polymer ?
#
loop_
_entity_poly.entity_id
_entity_poly.type
_entity_poly.pdbx_seq_one_letter_code
_entity_poly.pdbx_strand_id
1 'polypeptide(L)'
;MLAATLFGSKLLQLPDTKLIITVVVIQLVAIPGAIWMSRLSEKFGNLRVLTGIIVFWILICLAAYYTAYFKEQGGNPEFGFYGLAIAVGLVMGGIQSLSRSTYSKLMPDTKDTSSYFSYYDFTEKLAVVIGMFSFGIIEEITGSMKNSVLSLIVFFVFGLLWLIRAQSIKVVAVGR
;
A
#
# COMPACT_ATOMS: atom_id res chain seq x y z
N MET A 1 -7.96 -1.15 1.76
CA MET A 1 -8.94 -1.16 2.85
C MET A 1 -9.62 -2.53 3.00
N LEU A 2 -10.19 -3.09 1.96
CA LEU A 2 -10.92 -4.37 2.02
C LEU A 2 -10.08 -5.53 2.59
N ALA A 3 -8.80 -5.65 2.23
CA ALA A 3 -7.90 -6.65 2.81
C ALA A 3 -7.69 -6.47 4.33
N ALA A 4 -7.63 -5.23 4.82
CA ALA A 4 -7.47 -4.96 6.25
C ALA A 4 -8.73 -5.31 7.06
N THR A 5 -9.92 -5.04 6.50
CA THR A 5 -11.18 -5.43 7.15
C THR A 5 -11.39 -6.95 7.13
N LEU A 6 -11.08 -7.62 6.01
CA LEU A 6 -11.11 -9.09 5.94
C LEU A 6 -10.12 -9.72 6.92
N PHE A 7 -8.91 -9.18 7.02
CA PHE A 7 -7.91 -9.62 7.99
C PHE A 7 -8.42 -9.49 9.43
N GLY A 8 -9.01 -8.35 9.78
CA GLY A 8 -9.57 -8.11 11.10
C GLY A 8 -10.79 -8.99 11.42
N SER A 9 -11.70 -9.19 10.46
CA SER A 9 -12.94 -9.96 10.67
C SER A 9 -12.67 -11.49 10.67
N LYS A 10 -12.06 -12.00 9.63
CA LYS A 10 -11.87 -13.45 9.45
C LYS A 10 -10.75 -14.02 10.31
N LEU A 11 -9.60 -13.33 10.34
CA LEU A 11 -8.43 -13.87 11.03
C LEU A 11 -8.40 -13.46 12.50
N LEU A 12 -8.64 -12.20 12.83
CA LEU A 12 -8.59 -11.72 14.22
C LEU A 12 -9.93 -11.86 14.93
N GLN A 13 -11.02 -12.15 14.22
CA GLN A 13 -12.38 -12.31 14.76
C GLN A 13 -12.82 -11.12 15.61
N LEU A 14 -12.45 -9.93 15.19
CA LEU A 14 -12.83 -8.68 15.86
C LEU A 14 -14.29 -8.33 15.56
N PRO A 15 -15.04 -7.79 16.53
CA PRO A 15 -16.42 -7.35 16.32
C PRO A 15 -16.48 -6.21 15.30
N ASP A 16 -17.60 -6.13 14.57
CA ASP A 16 -17.80 -5.15 13.48
C ASP A 16 -17.55 -3.71 13.93
N THR A 17 -17.94 -3.36 15.13
CA THR A 17 -17.69 -2.02 15.70
C THR A 17 -16.21 -1.66 15.71
N LYS A 18 -15.33 -2.59 16.11
CA LYS A 18 -13.88 -2.37 16.13
C LYS A 18 -13.33 -2.23 14.71
N LEU A 19 -13.89 -2.97 13.74
CA LEU A 19 -13.50 -2.88 12.33
C LEU A 19 -13.89 -1.52 11.73
N ILE A 20 -15.09 -1.02 12.02
CA ILE A 20 -15.55 0.31 11.58
C ILE A 20 -14.64 1.39 12.15
N ILE A 21 -14.36 1.35 13.47
CA ILE A 21 -13.45 2.29 14.11
C ILE A 21 -12.06 2.24 13.44
N THR A 22 -11.57 1.06 13.15
CA THR A 22 -10.27 0.89 12.47
C THR A 22 -10.25 1.54 11.10
N VAL A 23 -11.30 1.37 10.30
CA VAL A 23 -11.41 2.01 8.97
C VAL A 23 -11.41 3.53 9.09
N VAL A 24 -12.14 4.08 10.07
CA VAL A 24 -12.17 5.52 10.34
C VAL A 24 -10.78 6.02 10.76
N VAL A 25 -10.10 5.29 11.64
CA VAL A 25 -8.73 5.63 12.07
C VAL A 25 -7.77 5.62 10.89
N ILE A 26 -7.80 4.60 10.02
CA ILE A 26 -6.98 4.54 8.81
C ILE A 26 -7.19 5.79 7.95
N GLN A 27 -8.43 6.21 7.74
CA GLN A 27 -8.75 7.37 6.90
C GLN A 27 -8.28 8.69 7.54
N LEU A 28 -8.51 8.86 8.84
CA LEU A 28 -8.05 10.05 9.57
C LEU A 28 -6.53 10.16 9.59
N VAL A 29 -5.84 9.05 9.79
CA VAL A 29 -4.37 8.99 9.79
C VAL A 29 -3.78 9.14 8.38
N ALA A 30 -4.54 8.80 7.33
CA ALA A 30 -4.09 9.00 5.95
C ALA A 30 -3.90 10.48 5.58
N ILE A 31 -4.66 11.39 6.22
CA ILE A 31 -4.53 12.83 5.97
C ILE A 31 -3.14 13.37 6.38
N PRO A 32 -2.73 13.27 7.66
CA PRO A 32 -1.38 13.68 8.05
C PRO A 32 -0.29 12.85 7.33
N GLY A 33 -0.55 11.58 7.02
CA GLY A 33 0.35 10.75 6.21
C GLY A 33 0.63 11.33 4.83
N ALA A 34 -0.41 11.77 4.12
CA ALA A 34 -0.27 12.41 2.81
C ALA A 34 0.54 13.72 2.90
N ILE A 35 0.26 14.56 3.90
CA ILE A 35 0.97 15.83 4.13
C ILE A 35 2.45 15.57 4.43
N TRP A 36 2.73 14.62 5.30
CA TRP A 36 4.10 14.31 5.72
C TRP A 36 4.93 13.75 4.56
N MET A 37 4.37 12.80 3.81
CA MET A 37 5.03 12.21 2.66
C MET A 37 5.21 13.23 1.51
N SER A 38 4.27 14.17 1.33
CA SER A 38 4.42 15.28 0.37
C SER A 38 5.62 16.16 0.73
N ARG A 39 5.74 16.60 1.99
CA ARG A 39 6.90 17.39 2.46
C ARG A 39 8.22 16.63 2.30
N LEU A 40 8.20 15.32 2.59
CA LEU A 40 9.36 14.47 2.40
C LEU A 40 9.77 14.37 0.93
N SER A 41 8.79 14.36 0.02
CA SER A 41 9.02 14.30 -1.41
C SER A 41 9.59 15.59 -1.99
N GLU A 42 9.29 16.74 -1.41
CA GLU A 42 9.91 18.02 -1.76
C GLU A 42 11.42 18.00 -1.48
N LYS A 43 11.82 17.35 -0.37
CA LYS A 43 13.22 17.29 0.06
C LYS A 43 14.02 16.19 -0.64
N PHE A 44 13.46 15.00 -0.81
CA PHE A 44 14.18 13.82 -1.31
C PHE A 44 13.79 13.41 -2.74
N GLY A 45 12.73 14.02 -3.28
CA GLY A 45 12.16 13.68 -4.58
C GLY A 45 11.11 12.56 -4.51
N ASN A 46 10.08 12.67 -5.36
CA ASN A 46 8.92 11.79 -5.35
C ASN A 46 9.27 10.29 -5.48
N LEU A 47 10.16 9.94 -6.43
CA LEU A 47 10.50 8.53 -6.70
C LEU A 47 11.21 7.86 -5.52
N ARG A 48 12.11 8.57 -4.83
CA ARG A 48 12.80 8.03 -3.65
C ARG A 48 11.85 7.82 -2.48
N VAL A 49 10.93 8.77 -2.26
CA VAL A 49 9.93 8.63 -1.19
C VAL A 49 8.95 7.49 -1.51
N LEU A 50 8.51 7.35 -2.78
CA LEU A 50 7.70 6.20 -3.20
C LEU A 50 8.41 4.86 -2.97
N THR A 51 9.71 4.79 -3.24
CA THR A 51 10.52 3.59 -2.92
C THR A 51 10.47 3.28 -1.42
N GLY A 52 10.66 4.29 -0.57
CA GLY A 52 10.56 4.15 0.88
C GLY A 52 9.17 3.69 1.33
N ILE A 53 8.12 4.21 0.73
CA ILE A 53 6.73 3.82 0.99
C ILE A 53 6.50 2.33 0.65
N ILE A 54 6.99 1.84 -0.49
CA ILE A 54 6.83 0.43 -0.87
C ILE A 54 7.60 -0.49 0.09
N VAL A 55 8.80 -0.12 0.49
CA VAL A 55 9.57 -0.86 1.52
C VAL A 55 8.79 -0.90 2.83
N PHE A 56 8.19 0.22 3.24
CA PHE A 56 7.37 0.26 4.44
C PHE A 56 6.11 -0.62 4.33
N TRP A 57 5.49 -0.72 3.14
CA TRP A 57 4.41 -1.67 2.88
C TRP A 57 4.83 -3.13 3.08
N ILE A 58 6.03 -3.50 2.63
CA ILE A 58 6.58 -4.84 2.87
C ILE A 58 6.71 -5.10 4.37
N LEU A 59 7.21 -4.13 5.14
CA LEU A 59 7.31 -4.25 6.60
C LEU A 59 5.94 -4.38 7.27
N ILE A 60 4.93 -3.64 6.80
CA ILE A 60 3.55 -3.77 7.28
C ILE A 60 3.02 -5.19 7.02
N CYS A 61 3.24 -5.77 5.84
CA CYS A 61 2.82 -7.14 5.53
C CYS A 61 3.51 -8.18 6.44
N LEU A 62 4.79 -8.02 6.71
CA LEU A 62 5.52 -8.88 7.66
C LEU A 62 4.99 -8.73 9.09
N ALA A 63 4.72 -7.50 9.53
CA ALA A 63 4.14 -7.25 10.85
C ALA A 63 2.71 -7.80 10.97
N ALA A 64 1.92 -7.72 9.90
CA ALA A 64 0.59 -8.32 9.85
C ALA A 64 0.66 -9.85 9.95
N TYR A 65 1.60 -10.49 9.22
CA TYR A 65 1.85 -11.91 9.34
C TYR A 65 2.23 -12.32 10.78
N TYR A 66 3.14 -11.55 11.40
CA TYR A 66 3.56 -11.80 12.79
C TYR A 66 2.41 -11.62 13.80
N THR A 67 1.56 -10.60 13.61
CA THR A 67 0.38 -10.38 14.45
C THR A 67 -0.60 -11.56 14.37
N ALA A 68 -0.79 -12.11 13.16
CA ALA A 68 -1.61 -13.28 12.95
C ALA A 68 -1.03 -14.52 13.63
N TYR A 69 0.27 -14.73 13.51
CA TYR A 69 0.99 -15.83 14.16
C TYR A 69 0.91 -15.73 15.69
N PHE A 70 1.07 -14.53 16.26
CA PHE A 70 0.97 -14.28 17.70
C PHE A 70 -0.42 -14.62 18.25
N LYS A 71 -1.49 -14.33 17.48
CA LYS A 71 -2.85 -14.71 17.85
C LYS A 71 -3.01 -16.24 17.94
N GLU A 72 -2.44 -16.99 17.01
CA GLU A 72 -2.52 -18.46 17.03
C GLU A 72 -1.86 -19.08 18.27
N GLN A 73 -0.88 -18.38 18.85
CA GLN A 73 -0.23 -18.77 20.12
C GLN A 73 -1.02 -18.35 21.37
N GLY A 74 -2.25 -17.84 21.20
CA GLY A 74 -3.10 -17.40 22.31
C GLY A 74 -2.84 -15.98 22.81
N GLY A 75 -2.03 -15.19 22.10
CA GLY A 75 -1.79 -13.79 22.42
C GLY A 75 -2.95 -12.87 22.05
N ASN A 76 -3.03 -11.68 22.67
CA ASN A 76 -4.03 -10.68 22.30
C ASN A 76 -3.51 -9.83 21.12
N PRO A 77 -4.11 -9.95 19.90
CA PRO A 77 -3.65 -9.27 18.71
C PRO A 77 -4.14 -7.81 18.59
N GLU A 78 -4.99 -7.32 19.51
CA GLU A 78 -5.68 -6.04 19.35
C GLU A 78 -4.70 -4.87 19.22
N PHE A 79 -3.70 -4.79 20.08
CA PHE A 79 -2.70 -3.72 20.02
C PHE A 79 -1.89 -3.76 18.73
N GLY A 80 -1.50 -4.95 18.28
CA GLY A 80 -0.81 -5.14 16.99
C GLY A 80 -1.67 -4.69 15.81
N PHE A 81 -2.96 -5.00 15.83
CA PHE A 81 -3.90 -4.61 14.80
C PHE A 81 -4.10 -3.10 14.71
N TYR A 82 -4.25 -2.39 15.84
CA TYR A 82 -4.35 -0.94 15.84
C TYR A 82 -3.05 -0.27 15.39
N GLY A 83 -1.91 -0.80 15.81
CA GLY A 83 -0.60 -0.34 15.32
C GLY A 83 -0.46 -0.49 13.80
N LEU A 84 -0.88 -1.63 13.26
CA LEU A 84 -0.94 -1.87 11.81
C LEU A 84 -1.90 -0.91 11.11
N ALA A 85 -3.07 -0.63 11.68
CA ALA A 85 -4.04 0.31 11.12
C ALA A 85 -3.46 1.72 10.97
N ILE A 86 -2.75 2.20 11.99
CA ILE A 86 -2.07 3.50 11.96
C ILE A 86 -0.97 3.50 10.88
N ALA A 87 -0.13 2.46 10.84
CA ALA A 87 0.93 2.34 9.85
C ALA A 87 0.37 2.30 8.41
N VAL A 88 -0.69 1.51 8.16
CA VAL A 88 -1.41 1.45 6.89
C VAL A 88 -1.97 2.82 6.52
N GLY A 89 -2.62 3.52 7.46
CA GLY A 89 -3.18 4.85 7.22
C GLY A 89 -2.12 5.84 6.75
N LEU A 90 -1.00 5.96 7.49
CA LEU A 90 0.10 6.85 7.13
C LEU A 90 0.64 6.62 5.73
N VAL A 91 0.85 5.37 5.37
CA VAL A 91 1.46 4.99 4.09
C VAL A 91 0.44 5.09 2.95
N MET A 92 -0.82 4.76 3.21
CA MET A 92 -1.89 4.78 2.21
C MET A 92 -2.16 6.21 1.69
N GLY A 93 -2.22 7.20 2.59
CA GLY A 93 -2.34 8.60 2.19
C GLY A 93 -1.15 9.08 1.36
N GLY A 94 0.06 8.70 1.78
CA GLY A 94 1.30 9.03 1.07
C GLY A 94 1.39 8.42 -0.32
N ILE A 95 1.09 7.12 -0.48
CA ILE A 95 1.20 6.45 -1.78
C ILE A 95 0.21 7.02 -2.81
N GLN A 96 -1.03 7.29 -2.40
CA GLN A 96 -2.04 7.84 -3.29
C GLN A 96 -1.68 9.25 -3.80
N SER A 97 -1.24 10.13 -2.90
CA SER A 97 -0.87 11.51 -3.27
C SER A 97 0.40 11.55 -4.12
N LEU A 98 1.42 10.77 -3.74
CA LEU A 98 2.71 10.81 -4.43
C LEU A 98 2.73 10.06 -5.75
N SER A 99 2.01 8.95 -5.90
CA SER A 99 1.94 8.23 -7.18
C SER A 99 1.29 9.09 -8.26
N ARG A 100 0.16 9.75 -7.94
CA ARG A 100 -0.52 10.66 -8.86
C ARG A 100 0.32 11.91 -9.19
N SER A 101 0.97 12.51 -8.19
CA SER A 101 1.91 13.64 -8.38
C SER A 101 3.13 13.23 -9.20
N THR A 102 3.66 12.04 -9.00
CA THR A 102 4.80 11.53 -9.77
C THR A 102 4.43 11.29 -11.22
N TYR A 103 3.25 10.70 -11.46
CA TYR A 103 2.73 10.49 -12.80
C TYR A 103 2.56 11.82 -13.55
N SER A 104 1.96 12.83 -12.90
CA SER A 104 1.82 14.17 -13.48
C SER A 104 3.17 14.80 -13.88
N LYS A 105 4.22 14.62 -13.05
CA LYS A 105 5.57 15.14 -13.32
C LYS A 105 6.34 14.38 -14.40
N LEU A 106 5.93 13.14 -14.70
CA LEU A 106 6.55 12.30 -15.73
C LEU A 106 5.80 12.36 -17.06
N MET A 107 4.60 12.93 -17.06
CA MET A 107 3.78 13.08 -18.25
C MET A 107 4.43 14.08 -19.21
N PRO A 108 4.42 13.80 -20.54
CA PRO A 108 4.91 14.76 -21.52
C PRO A 108 4.03 16.02 -21.57
N ASP A 109 4.59 17.14 -22.02
CA ASP A 109 3.84 18.35 -22.26
C ASP A 109 2.78 18.10 -23.34
N THR A 110 1.50 18.08 -22.93
CA THR A 110 0.36 17.78 -23.79
C THR A 110 -0.83 18.66 -23.43
N LYS A 111 -1.67 18.93 -24.43
CA LYS A 111 -2.97 19.61 -24.22
C LYS A 111 -4.05 18.62 -23.72
N ASP A 112 -3.83 17.32 -23.88
CA ASP A 112 -4.79 16.27 -23.50
C ASP A 112 -4.35 15.55 -22.21
N THR A 113 -4.28 16.30 -21.12
CA THR A 113 -3.96 15.77 -19.80
C THR A 113 -5.04 14.79 -19.30
N SER A 114 -6.29 14.99 -19.74
CA SER A 114 -7.44 14.18 -19.31
C SER A 114 -7.29 12.71 -19.71
N SER A 115 -6.91 12.44 -20.97
CA SER A 115 -6.70 11.06 -21.46
C SER A 115 -5.59 10.37 -20.69
N TYR A 116 -4.49 11.05 -20.39
CA TYR A 116 -3.39 10.47 -19.61
C TYR A 116 -3.82 10.09 -18.20
N PHE A 117 -4.58 10.94 -17.51
CA PHE A 117 -5.10 10.60 -16.18
C PHE A 117 -6.16 9.49 -16.23
N SER A 118 -6.94 9.38 -17.29
CA SER A 118 -7.85 8.26 -17.50
C SER A 118 -7.11 6.93 -17.62
N TYR A 119 -5.99 6.87 -18.33
CA TYR A 119 -5.12 5.69 -18.39
C TYR A 119 -4.52 5.35 -17.02
N TYR A 120 -4.09 6.35 -16.26
CA TYR A 120 -3.60 6.16 -14.89
C TYR A 120 -4.68 5.54 -14.01
N ASP A 121 -5.86 6.13 -13.96
CA ASP A 121 -6.98 5.65 -13.16
C ASP A 121 -7.42 4.24 -13.57
N PHE A 122 -7.46 3.94 -14.88
CA PHE A 122 -7.75 2.60 -15.39
C PHE A 122 -6.72 1.58 -14.90
N THR A 123 -5.43 1.90 -15.03
CA THR A 123 -4.34 1.02 -14.60
C THR A 123 -4.37 0.80 -13.08
N GLU A 124 -4.65 1.85 -12.31
CA GLU A 124 -4.82 1.77 -10.85
C GLU A 124 -5.96 0.81 -10.48
N LYS A 125 -7.13 0.95 -11.11
CA LYS A 125 -8.28 0.07 -10.84
C LYS A 125 -8.01 -1.37 -11.25
N LEU A 126 -7.37 -1.57 -12.40
CA LEU A 126 -6.97 -2.90 -12.86
C LEU A 126 -6.00 -3.58 -11.88
N ALA A 127 -5.00 -2.84 -11.39
CA ALA A 127 -4.07 -3.34 -10.38
C ALA A 127 -4.77 -3.73 -9.06
N VAL A 128 -5.76 -2.93 -8.62
CA VAL A 128 -6.59 -3.27 -7.44
C VAL A 128 -7.36 -4.57 -7.66
N VAL A 129 -7.99 -4.75 -8.83
CA VAL A 129 -8.75 -5.97 -9.17
C VAL A 129 -7.83 -7.19 -9.17
N ILE A 130 -6.67 -7.10 -9.85
CA ILE A 130 -5.69 -8.20 -9.90
C ILE A 130 -5.18 -8.54 -8.49
N GLY A 131 -4.85 -7.54 -7.68
CA GLY A 131 -4.38 -7.74 -6.32
C GLY A 131 -5.41 -8.41 -5.42
N MET A 132 -6.68 -7.99 -5.49
CA MET A 132 -7.76 -8.57 -4.71
C MET A 132 -8.09 -10.00 -5.14
N PHE A 133 -8.11 -10.25 -6.46
CA PHE A 133 -8.36 -11.56 -7.02
C PHE A 133 -7.27 -12.56 -6.63
N SER A 134 -5.99 -12.14 -6.74
CA SER A 134 -4.85 -12.95 -6.30
C SER A 134 -4.89 -13.24 -4.80
N PHE A 135 -5.27 -12.24 -3.98
CA PHE A 135 -5.44 -12.42 -2.54
C PHE A 135 -6.50 -13.48 -2.23
N GLY A 136 -7.67 -13.42 -2.88
CA GLY A 136 -8.78 -14.37 -2.69
C GLY A 136 -8.41 -15.78 -3.14
N ILE A 137 -7.78 -15.95 -4.31
CA ILE A 137 -7.35 -17.27 -4.82
C ILE A 137 -6.35 -17.91 -3.86
N ILE A 138 -5.37 -17.15 -3.37
CA ILE A 138 -4.35 -17.71 -2.47
C ILE A 138 -4.99 -18.09 -1.13
N GLU A 139 -5.96 -17.32 -0.63
CA GLU A 139 -6.75 -17.70 0.55
C GLU A 139 -7.47 -19.03 0.33
N GLU A 140 -8.12 -19.20 -0.82
CA GLU A 140 -8.87 -20.40 -1.17
C GLU A 140 -7.98 -21.64 -1.31
N ILE A 141 -6.85 -21.51 -2.03
CA ILE A 141 -5.93 -22.64 -2.29
C ILE A 141 -5.17 -23.04 -1.03
N THR A 142 -4.73 -22.09 -0.22
CA THR A 142 -3.88 -22.36 0.96
C THR A 142 -4.67 -22.57 2.24
N GLY A 143 -5.96 -22.23 2.24
CA GLY A 143 -6.80 -22.23 3.45
C GLY A 143 -6.31 -21.26 4.53
N SER A 144 -5.37 -20.36 4.20
CA SER A 144 -4.72 -19.47 5.17
C SER A 144 -4.60 -18.06 4.69
N MET A 145 -5.32 -17.16 5.36
CA MET A 145 -5.24 -15.73 5.09
C MET A 145 -3.84 -15.14 5.34
N LYS A 146 -3.01 -15.75 6.20
CA LYS A 146 -1.62 -15.34 6.40
C LYS A 146 -0.81 -15.47 5.13
N ASN A 147 -1.01 -16.55 4.36
CA ASN A 147 -0.33 -16.77 3.09
C ASN A 147 -0.78 -15.76 2.04
N SER A 148 -2.05 -15.35 2.06
CA SER A 148 -2.56 -14.29 1.20
C SER A 148 -1.90 -12.94 1.48
N VAL A 149 -1.66 -12.61 2.75
CA VAL A 149 -0.92 -11.39 3.12
C VAL A 149 0.53 -11.46 2.64
N LEU A 150 1.19 -12.62 2.78
CA LEU A 150 2.55 -12.82 2.28
C LEU A 150 2.64 -12.68 0.75
N SER A 151 1.61 -13.09 0.02
CA SER A 151 1.59 -12.95 -1.45
C SER A 151 1.62 -11.49 -1.90
N LEU A 152 1.06 -10.57 -1.11
CA LEU A 152 1.14 -9.14 -1.41
C LEU A 152 2.59 -8.64 -1.42
N ILE A 153 3.48 -9.24 -0.63
CA ILE A 153 4.91 -8.88 -0.63
C ILE A 153 5.51 -9.10 -2.02
N VAL A 154 5.12 -10.16 -2.73
CA VAL A 154 5.62 -10.45 -4.08
C VAL A 154 5.27 -9.31 -5.04
N PHE A 155 4.03 -8.79 -4.97
CA PHE A 155 3.61 -7.65 -5.79
C PHE A 155 4.37 -6.38 -5.41
N PHE A 156 4.59 -6.13 -4.12
CA PHE A 156 5.38 -4.97 -3.67
C PHE A 156 6.84 -5.06 -4.08
N VAL A 157 7.46 -6.24 -3.98
CA VAL A 157 8.85 -6.47 -4.44
C VAL A 157 8.96 -6.25 -5.94
N PHE A 158 8.01 -6.79 -6.73
CA PHE A 158 7.98 -6.58 -8.16
C PHE A 158 7.83 -5.09 -8.52
N GLY A 159 6.89 -4.38 -7.88
CA GLY A 159 6.73 -2.94 -8.04
C GLY A 159 7.96 -2.14 -7.63
N LEU A 160 8.65 -2.56 -6.55
CA LEU A 160 9.89 -1.95 -6.09
C LEU A 160 11.02 -2.08 -7.13
N LEU A 161 11.19 -3.25 -7.72
CA LEU A 161 12.20 -3.50 -8.75
C LEU A 161 11.98 -2.60 -9.98
N TRP A 162 10.72 -2.50 -10.45
CA TRP A 162 10.38 -1.62 -11.57
C TRP A 162 10.58 -0.15 -11.23
N LEU A 163 10.26 0.28 -10.01
CA LEU A 163 10.44 1.66 -9.59
C LEU A 163 11.93 2.04 -9.50
N ILE A 164 12.78 1.15 -8.97
CA ILE A 164 14.22 1.34 -8.92
C ILE A 164 14.80 1.44 -10.34
N ARG A 165 14.34 0.58 -11.26
CA ARG A 165 14.77 0.65 -12.67
C ARG A 165 14.35 1.97 -13.33
N ALA A 166 13.14 2.45 -13.06
CA ALA A 166 12.67 3.74 -13.57
C ALA A 166 13.51 4.92 -13.04
N GLN A 167 13.96 4.87 -11.79
CA GLN A 167 14.87 5.86 -11.22
C GLN A 167 16.22 5.87 -11.95
N SER A 168 16.79 4.70 -12.23
CA SER A 168 18.09 4.58 -12.92
C SER A 168 18.03 5.19 -14.33
N ILE A 169 16.94 4.96 -15.06
CA ILE A 169 16.75 5.52 -16.41
C ILE A 169 16.68 7.06 -16.36
N LYS A 170 15.97 7.62 -15.37
CA LYS A 170 15.85 9.07 -15.23
C LYS A 170 17.17 9.73 -14.89
N VAL A 171 18.01 9.13 -14.07
CA VAL A 171 19.35 9.63 -13.74
C VAL A 171 20.23 9.68 -14.98
N VAL A 172 20.16 8.68 -15.84
CA VAL A 172 20.91 8.63 -17.12
C VAL A 172 20.41 9.68 -18.12
N ALA A 173 19.10 9.94 -18.16
CA ALA A 173 18.52 10.93 -19.08
C ALA A 173 18.82 12.40 -18.69
N VAL A 174 18.97 12.69 -17.40
CA VAL A 174 19.30 14.03 -16.88
C VAL A 174 20.83 14.30 -16.90
N GLY A 175 21.64 13.27 -16.97
CA GLY A 175 23.10 13.36 -17.02
C GLY A 175 23.68 13.50 -18.45
N ARG A 176 22.81 13.61 -19.48
CA ARG A 176 23.18 13.96 -20.86
C ARG A 176 22.70 15.36 -21.21
#